data_d437fd31098b078f25c9be5125891c2f
#
_entry.id   d437fd31098b078f25c9be5125891c2f
#
_cell.length_a   1.000
_cell.length_b   1.000
_cell.length_c   1.000
_cell.angle_alpha   90.00
_cell.angle_beta   90.00
_cell.angle_gamma   90.00
#
_symmetry.space_group_name_H-M   'P 1'
#
loop_
_entity.id
_entity.type
_entity.pdbx_description
1 polymer ?
#
loop_
_entity_poly.entity_id
_entity_poly.type
_entity_poly.pdbx_seq_one_letter_code
_entity_poly.pdbx_strand_id
1 'polypeptide(L)'
;MIQLFGRMFTRREGLRRLGIGVGIAVLPAATISGRTAFAKENAMHDIMHLIKVHASSERVYQAITTPDGIRQWWTRDAAIEPKVGGTGEFGFNGRRFAAKVTVEELIPATRMRWKVANAAWQGNDIEFNVKADGNDTTLVFAHRGFPRADDGYASATTRWGFYLLSLKRYLETGTGTPNPDDREGLG
;
A
#
# COMPACT_ATOMS: atom_id res chain seq x y z
N MET A 1 16.31 13.84 48.78
CA MET A 1 15.61 14.12 50.04
C MET A 1 14.40 13.21 50.05
N ILE A 2 14.57 12.00 50.60
CA ILE A 2 13.93 11.50 51.85
C ILE A 2 12.53 10.96 51.54
N GLN A 3 12.32 9.70 51.58
CA GLN A 3 12.15 8.52 52.49
C GLN A 3 10.72 7.97 52.30
N LEU A 4 10.55 6.68 51.98
CA LEU A 4 10.41 5.49 52.85
C LEU A 4 9.21 5.49 53.82
N PHE A 5 8.38 4.40 53.69
CA PHE A 5 7.79 3.58 54.76
C PHE A 5 6.79 2.64 54.06
N GLY A 6 6.85 1.36 53.99
CA GLY A 6 7.22 0.27 54.87
C GLY A 6 6.20 -0.04 55.98
N ARG A 7 5.32 -1.08 55.76
CA ARG A 7 4.85 -1.88 56.88
C ARG A 7 4.33 -3.28 56.46
N MET A 8 5.04 -4.22 56.98
CA MET A 8 4.71 -5.64 57.12
C MET A 8 3.70 -5.81 58.27
N PHE A 9 2.74 -6.73 58.10
CA PHE A 9 2.04 -7.31 59.24
C PHE A 9 1.89 -8.83 59.05
N THR A 10 2.54 -9.54 59.94
CA THR A 10 2.41 -10.98 60.22
C THR A 10 1.41 -11.21 61.38
N ARG A 11 0.63 -12.31 61.35
CA ARG A 11 0.34 -13.26 62.44
C ARG A 11 -0.74 -14.26 62.01
N ARG A 12 -0.45 -15.51 61.90
CA ARG A 12 -0.58 -16.71 62.77
C ARG A 12 -1.89 -16.70 63.61
N GLU A 13 -2.74 -17.69 63.55
CA GLU A 13 -2.81 -19.06 64.00
C GLU A 13 -4.26 -19.57 63.95
N GLY A 14 -4.47 -20.90 63.82
CA GLY A 14 -5.74 -21.52 64.13
C GLY A 14 -5.99 -22.86 63.40
N LEU A 15 -5.35 -23.92 63.87
CA LEU A 15 -5.70 -25.30 63.50
C LEU A 15 -7.12 -25.65 63.94
N ARG A 16 -7.94 -26.25 63.09
CA ARG A 16 -8.86 -27.34 63.47
C ARG A 16 -8.96 -28.37 62.36
N ARG A 17 -8.53 -29.58 62.68
CA ARG A 17 -8.70 -30.79 61.88
C ARG A 17 -10.16 -31.26 62.03
N LEU A 18 -10.75 -31.67 60.90
CA LEU A 18 -11.76 -32.72 60.86
C LEU A 18 -11.62 -33.37 59.45
N GLY A 19 -11.23 -34.63 59.47
CA GLY A 19 -11.17 -35.43 58.25
C GLY A 19 -12.57 -35.97 57.93
N ILE A 20 -12.78 -36.36 56.70
CA ILE A 20 -13.62 -37.40 56.14
C ILE A 20 -13.51 -37.47 54.65
N GLY A 21 -13.25 -38.66 54.12
CA GLY A 21 -13.77 -39.11 52.83
C GLY A 21 -12.90 -38.92 51.60
N VAL A 22 -12.08 -39.94 51.38
CA VAL A 22 -11.45 -40.23 50.08
C VAL A 22 -12.51 -40.50 49.02
N GLY A 23 -12.54 -39.69 48.01
CA GLY A 23 -13.21 -39.96 46.76
C GLY A 23 -12.32 -39.45 45.64
N ILE A 24 -11.39 -40.30 45.17
CA ILE A 24 -10.59 -39.97 43.96
C ILE A 24 -11.48 -40.20 42.75
N ALA A 25 -12.14 -39.14 42.30
CA ALA A 25 -12.73 -39.14 40.98
C ALA A 25 -11.63 -38.85 39.97
N VAL A 26 -11.12 -39.89 39.32
CA VAL A 26 -10.28 -39.77 38.15
C VAL A 26 -11.17 -39.29 37.02
N LEU A 27 -11.13 -37.97 36.75
CA LEU A 27 -11.69 -37.42 35.53
C LEU A 27 -10.73 -37.76 34.37
N PRO A 28 -11.23 -38.30 33.24
CA PRO A 28 -10.39 -38.51 32.08
C PRO A 28 -9.91 -37.15 31.60
N ALA A 29 -8.60 -37.01 31.45
CA ALA A 29 -7.99 -35.87 30.78
C ALA A 29 -8.52 -35.83 29.33
N ALA A 30 -9.53 -35.00 29.11
CA ALA A 30 -9.91 -34.63 27.75
C ALA A 30 -8.73 -33.86 27.15
N THR A 31 -7.95 -34.57 26.36
CA THR A 31 -6.96 -33.92 25.47
C THR A 31 -7.72 -33.00 24.51
N ILE A 32 -7.85 -31.75 24.89
CA ILE A 32 -8.25 -30.69 23.98
C ILE A 32 -7.07 -30.50 23.00
N SER A 33 -7.04 -31.33 21.96
CA SER A 33 -6.25 -31.04 20.76
C SER A 33 -6.89 -29.84 20.05
N GLY A 34 -6.74 -28.68 20.66
CA GLY A 34 -7.05 -27.40 20.03
C GLY A 34 -6.00 -27.15 18.94
N ARG A 35 -6.20 -27.78 17.79
CA ARG A 35 -5.61 -27.27 16.55
C ARG A 35 -6.29 -25.92 16.31
N THR A 36 -5.73 -24.87 16.89
CA THR A 36 -5.95 -23.52 16.36
C THR A 36 -5.39 -23.54 14.94
N ALA A 37 -6.26 -23.87 13.98
CA ALA A 37 -6.02 -23.52 12.61
C ALA A 37 -5.95 -21.99 12.61
N PHE A 38 -4.73 -21.45 12.67
CA PHE A 38 -4.52 -20.07 12.29
C PHE A 38 -5.01 -19.99 10.84
N ALA A 39 -6.20 -19.42 10.64
CA ALA A 39 -6.65 -19.01 9.35
C ALA A 39 -5.53 -18.08 8.85
N LYS A 40 -4.79 -18.52 7.85
CA LYS A 40 -3.83 -17.69 7.16
C LYS A 40 -4.67 -16.59 6.54
N GLU A 41 -4.78 -15.48 7.25
CA GLU A 41 -5.43 -14.29 6.77
C GLU A 41 -4.75 -13.98 5.44
N ASN A 42 -5.51 -14.01 4.34
CA ASN A 42 -5.01 -13.64 3.03
C ASN A 42 -4.80 -12.12 3.05
N ALA A 43 -3.74 -11.70 3.74
CA ALA A 43 -3.34 -10.30 3.76
C ALA A 43 -2.99 -9.90 2.33
N MET A 44 -3.74 -8.93 1.79
CA MET A 44 -3.40 -8.30 0.53
C MET A 44 -2.15 -7.45 0.73
N HIS A 45 -1.27 -7.45 -0.25
CA HIS A 45 -0.05 -6.66 -0.23
C HIS A 45 -0.26 -5.38 -1.04
N ASP A 46 0.21 -4.26 -0.50
CA ASP A 46 0.13 -2.96 -1.13
C ASP A 46 1.55 -2.45 -1.42
N ILE A 47 1.76 -1.91 -2.61
CA ILE A 47 2.95 -1.14 -2.95
C ILE A 47 2.68 0.31 -2.55
N MET A 48 3.59 0.92 -1.79
CA MET A 48 3.49 2.32 -1.40
C MET A 48 4.80 3.05 -1.63
N HIS A 49 4.71 4.24 -2.21
CA HIS A 49 5.84 5.14 -2.37
C HIS A 49 5.46 6.56 -1.95
N LEU A 50 6.43 7.30 -1.45
CA LEU A 50 6.30 8.71 -1.16
C LEU A 50 7.43 9.47 -1.85
N ILE A 51 7.08 10.53 -2.60
CA ILE A 51 8.04 11.47 -3.16
C ILE A 51 7.67 12.90 -2.81
N LYS A 52 8.69 13.75 -2.61
CA LYS A 52 8.54 15.21 -2.60
C LYS A 52 8.97 15.78 -3.94
N VAL A 53 8.19 16.72 -4.45
CA VAL A 53 8.38 17.33 -5.77
C VAL A 53 8.33 18.85 -5.61
N HIS A 54 9.30 19.55 -6.22
CA HIS A 54 9.30 21.01 -6.27
C HIS A 54 8.39 21.49 -7.41
N ALA A 55 7.09 21.41 -7.18
CA ALA A 55 6.04 21.86 -8.08
C ALA A 55 4.73 22.04 -7.30
N SER A 56 3.80 22.86 -7.85
CA SER A 56 2.48 23.01 -7.25
C SER A 56 1.64 21.75 -7.35
N SER A 57 0.69 21.56 -6.43
CA SER A 57 -0.25 20.43 -6.42
C SER A 57 -1.08 20.34 -7.70
N GLU A 58 -1.41 21.47 -8.33
CA GLU A 58 -2.11 21.52 -9.61
C GLU A 58 -1.28 20.94 -10.74
N ARG A 59 0.02 21.29 -10.81
CA ARG A 59 0.94 20.74 -11.82
C ARG A 59 1.14 19.24 -11.64
N VAL A 60 1.31 18.79 -10.39
CA VAL A 60 1.39 17.36 -10.07
C VAL A 60 0.11 16.66 -10.50
N TYR A 61 -1.06 17.20 -10.16
CA TYR A 61 -2.36 16.65 -10.52
C TYR A 61 -2.56 16.55 -12.03
N GLN A 62 -2.22 17.60 -12.79
CA GLN A 62 -2.29 17.57 -14.25
C GLN A 62 -1.36 16.50 -14.85
N ALA A 63 -0.15 16.33 -14.31
CA ALA A 63 0.81 15.34 -14.79
C ALA A 63 0.30 13.89 -14.61
N ILE A 64 -0.49 13.62 -13.59
CA ILE A 64 -0.98 12.26 -13.31
C ILE A 64 -2.38 11.99 -13.89
N THR A 65 -3.14 13.01 -14.26
CA THR A 65 -4.55 12.81 -14.69
C THR A 65 -4.77 13.01 -16.18
N THR A 66 -3.92 13.77 -16.87
CA THR A 66 -4.09 14.06 -18.30
C THR A 66 -3.25 13.14 -19.19
N PRO A 67 -3.71 12.82 -20.42
CA PRO A 67 -2.93 12.03 -21.36
C PRO A 67 -1.55 12.66 -21.62
N ASP A 68 -1.51 13.97 -21.82
CA ASP A 68 -0.27 14.69 -22.13
C ASP A 68 0.70 14.69 -20.94
N GLY A 69 0.19 14.81 -19.71
CA GLY A 69 0.99 14.70 -18.51
C GLY A 69 1.58 13.30 -18.36
N ILE A 70 0.76 12.26 -18.47
CA ILE A 70 1.17 10.85 -18.33
C ILE A 70 2.25 10.47 -19.35
N ARG A 71 2.15 10.97 -20.58
CA ARG A 71 3.14 10.73 -21.66
C ARG A 71 4.54 11.27 -21.34
N GLN A 72 4.67 12.18 -20.41
CA GLN A 72 5.96 12.76 -20.05
C GLN A 72 6.78 11.92 -19.09
N TRP A 73 6.14 11.03 -18.32
CA TRP A 73 6.84 10.33 -17.24
C TRP A 73 6.60 8.83 -17.18
N TRP A 74 5.45 8.32 -17.69
CA TRP A 74 5.08 6.91 -17.51
C TRP A 74 5.18 6.12 -18.82
N THR A 75 4.34 6.46 -19.81
CA THR A 75 4.43 5.86 -21.16
C THR A 75 3.97 6.86 -22.21
N ARG A 76 4.64 6.89 -23.36
CA ARG A 76 4.23 7.72 -24.51
C ARG A 76 2.94 7.22 -25.16
N ASP A 77 2.65 5.93 -25.03
CA ASP A 77 1.40 5.31 -25.50
C ASP A 77 0.33 5.34 -24.39
N ALA A 78 -0.12 6.54 -24.07
CA ALA A 78 -1.14 6.79 -23.06
C ALA A 78 -2.38 7.43 -23.68
N ALA A 79 -3.53 6.83 -23.39
CA ALA A 79 -4.86 7.39 -23.64
C ALA A 79 -5.70 7.28 -22.38
N ILE A 80 -6.34 8.35 -21.96
CA ILE A 80 -7.23 8.37 -20.81
C ILE A 80 -8.29 9.46 -20.97
N GLU A 81 -9.50 9.17 -20.56
CA GLU A 81 -10.56 10.16 -20.37
C GLU A 81 -10.51 10.66 -18.91
N PRO A 82 -10.10 11.92 -18.67
CA PRO A 82 -9.90 12.43 -17.30
C PRO A 82 -11.24 12.84 -16.66
N LYS A 83 -12.16 11.91 -16.51
CA LYS A 83 -13.45 12.04 -15.83
C LYS A 83 -13.77 10.78 -15.04
N VAL A 84 -14.55 10.89 -13.98
CA VAL A 84 -15.03 9.72 -13.22
C VAL A 84 -15.89 8.84 -14.16
N GLY A 85 -15.64 7.54 -14.14
CA GLY A 85 -16.21 6.57 -15.08
C GLY A 85 -15.48 6.51 -16.43
N GLY A 86 -14.53 7.41 -16.71
CA GLY A 86 -13.72 7.38 -17.91
C GLY A 86 -12.76 6.19 -17.92
N THR A 87 -12.33 5.79 -19.11
CA THR A 87 -11.39 4.68 -19.29
C THR A 87 -10.01 5.17 -19.67
N GLY A 88 -8.98 4.41 -19.28
CA GLY A 88 -7.59 4.64 -19.67
C GLY A 88 -6.95 3.38 -20.21
N GLU A 89 -6.06 3.54 -21.18
CA GLU A 89 -5.20 2.48 -21.72
C GLU A 89 -3.77 2.98 -21.86
N PHE A 90 -2.82 2.20 -21.34
CA PHE A 90 -1.41 2.55 -21.26
C PHE A 90 -0.59 1.40 -21.83
N GLY A 91 0.03 1.61 -22.98
CA GLY A 91 0.84 0.63 -23.70
C GLY A 91 2.32 0.70 -23.31
N PHE A 92 2.96 -0.47 -23.23
CA PHE A 92 4.39 -0.61 -22.91
C PHE A 92 5.06 -1.58 -23.88
N ASN A 93 6.33 -1.32 -24.19
CA ASN A 93 7.17 -2.20 -25.02
C ASN A 93 6.52 -2.56 -26.37
N GLY A 94 5.98 -1.57 -27.09
CA GLY A 94 5.27 -1.79 -28.35
C GLY A 94 3.96 -2.57 -28.15
N ARG A 95 3.25 -2.29 -27.06
CA ARG A 95 1.98 -2.92 -26.65
C ARG A 95 2.06 -4.43 -26.34
N ARG A 96 3.25 -4.96 -26.03
CA ARG A 96 3.39 -6.30 -25.47
C ARG A 96 2.69 -6.43 -24.11
N PHE A 97 2.58 -5.32 -23.41
CA PHE A 97 1.77 -5.16 -22.23
C PHE A 97 0.95 -3.87 -22.36
N ALA A 98 -0.32 -3.91 -21.98
CA ALA A 98 -1.17 -2.75 -21.87
C ALA A 98 -1.96 -2.82 -20.56
N ALA A 99 -1.86 -1.77 -19.75
CA ALA A 99 -2.70 -1.60 -18.59
C ALA A 99 -3.99 -0.87 -19.00
N LYS A 100 -5.14 -1.41 -18.59
CA LYS A 100 -6.45 -0.77 -18.76
C LYS A 100 -7.01 -0.42 -17.39
N VAL A 101 -7.57 0.78 -17.29
CA VAL A 101 -8.11 1.28 -16.04
C VAL A 101 -9.48 1.94 -16.24
N THR A 102 -10.26 2.00 -15.16
CA THR A 102 -11.41 2.89 -15.03
C THR A 102 -11.08 3.95 -13.99
N VAL A 103 -11.38 5.20 -14.30
CA VAL A 103 -11.21 6.32 -13.36
C VAL A 103 -12.35 6.27 -12.35
N GLU A 104 -12.05 6.03 -11.08
CA GLU A 104 -13.06 5.94 -10.02
C GLU A 104 -13.17 7.22 -9.19
N GLU A 105 -12.09 7.98 -9.09
CA GLU A 105 -12.08 9.19 -8.28
C GLU A 105 -11.14 10.25 -8.86
N LEU A 106 -11.61 11.49 -8.90
CA LEU A 106 -10.84 12.67 -9.26
C LEU A 106 -11.23 13.81 -8.33
N ILE A 107 -10.34 14.18 -7.42
CA ILE A 107 -10.46 15.37 -6.57
C ILE A 107 -9.35 16.33 -6.99
N PRO A 108 -9.67 17.47 -7.62
CA PRO A 108 -8.67 18.38 -8.17
C PRO A 108 -7.56 18.72 -7.17
N ALA A 109 -6.31 18.66 -7.64
CA ALA A 109 -5.09 18.96 -6.89
C ALA A 109 -4.90 18.16 -5.58
N THR A 110 -5.72 17.11 -5.34
CA THR A 110 -5.71 16.36 -4.07
C THR A 110 -5.61 14.87 -4.25
N ARG A 111 -6.44 14.27 -5.16
CA ARG A 111 -6.49 12.80 -5.25
C ARG A 111 -6.96 12.33 -6.62
N MET A 112 -6.40 11.20 -7.04
CA MET A 112 -6.87 10.40 -8.15
C MET A 112 -6.83 8.93 -7.77
N ARG A 113 -7.85 8.15 -8.20
CA ARG A 113 -7.88 6.70 -8.07
C ARG A 113 -8.37 6.05 -9.36
N TRP A 114 -7.65 5.02 -9.77
CA TRP A 114 -8.01 4.13 -10.86
C TRP A 114 -8.28 2.72 -10.34
N LYS A 115 -9.24 2.04 -10.95
CA LYS A 115 -9.42 0.59 -10.85
C LYS A 115 -8.78 -0.07 -12.07
N VAL A 116 -7.90 -1.04 -11.86
CA VAL A 116 -7.31 -1.82 -12.95
C VAL A 116 -8.37 -2.76 -13.52
N ALA A 117 -8.61 -2.66 -14.83
CA ALA A 117 -9.70 -3.35 -15.54
C ALA A 117 -9.24 -4.62 -16.26
N ASN A 118 -7.93 -4.86 -16.39
CA ASN A 118 -7.40 -6.01 -17.12
C ASN A 118 -6.07 -6.53 -16.58
N ALA A 119 -5.60 -7.63 -17.19
CA ALA A 119 -4.30 -8.26 -16.95
C ALA A 119 -4.16 -8.85 -15.53
N ALA A 120 -2.91 -9.10 -15.13
CA ALA A 120 -2.57 -9.78 -13.87
C ALA A 120 -3.01 -9.03 -12.60
N TRP A 121 -3.36 -7.74 -12.72
CA TRP A 121 -3.73 -6.87 -11.60
C TRP A 121 -5.19 -6.43 -11.64
N GLN A 122 -6.04 -7.17 -12.36
CA GLN A 122 -7.47 -6.87 -12.44
C GLN A 122 -8.09 -6.76 -11.05
N GLY A 123 -8.79 -5.65 -10.81
CA GLY A 123 -9.42 -5.35 -9.53
C GLY A 123 -8.53 -4.61 -8.53
N ASN A 124 -7.23 -4.46 -8.82
CA ASN A 124 -6.35 -3.63 -8.00
C ASN A 124 -6.72 -2.15 -8.12
N ASP A 125 -6.40 -1.39 -7.06
CA ASP A 125 -6.51 0.06 -7.05
C ASP A 125 -5.14 0.71 -7.25
N ILE A 126 -5.09 1.76 -8.07
CA ILE A 126 -3.94 2.65 -8.21
C ILE A 126 -4.38 4.03 -7.72
N GLU A 127 -3.70 4.52 -6.68
CA GLU A 127 -4.05 5.77 -6.00
C GLU A 127 -2.87 6.74 -6.00
N PHE A 128 -3.20 8.03 -6.20
CA PHE A 128 -2.27 9.14 -6.02
C PHE A 128 -2.92 10.16 -5.09
N ASN A 129 -2.31 10.37 -3.93
CA ASN A 129 -2.72 11.39 -2.99
C ASN A 129 -1.71 12.54 -3.03
N VAL A 130 -2.20 13.72 -3.36
CA VAL A 130 -1.42 14.94 -3.58
C VAL A 130 -1.63 15.87 -2.40
N LYS A 131 -0.57 16.34 -1.78
CA LYS A 131 -0.63 17.27 -0.65
C LYS A 131 0.34 18.42 -0.89
N ALA A 132 -0.21 19.63 -0.99
CA ALA A 132 0.59 20.85 -1.04
C ALA A 132 1.40 21.05 0.25
N ASP A 133 2.66 21.50 0.13
CA ASP A 133 3.60 21.75 1.22
C ASP A 133 4.43 23.00 0.87
N GLY A 134 3.83 24.18 1.01
CA GLY A 134 4.41 25.44 0.55
C GLY A 134 4.58 25.48 -0.97
N ASN A 135 5.83 25.62 -1.44
CA ASN A 135 6.18 25.56 -2.87
C ASN A 135 6.39 24.14 -3.39
N ASP A 136 6.34 23.15 -2.51
CA ASP A 136 6.52 21.75 -2.81
C ASP A 136 5.19 21.02 -2.75
N THR A 137 5.20 19.80 -3.26
CA THR A 137 4.09 18.85 -3.14
C THR A 137 4.62 17.50 -2.66
N THR A 138 3.96 16.94 -1.65
CA THR A 138 4.14 15.55 -1.26
C THR A 138 3.13 14.69 -2.01
N LEU A 139 3.62 13.70 -2.76
CA LEU A 139 2.83 12.72 -3.47
C LEU A 139 2.98 11.37 -2.79
N VAL A 140 1.87 10.81 -2.30
CA VAL A 140 1.79 9.43 -1.82
C VAL A 140 1.10 8.59 -2.88
N PHE A 141 1.82 7.61 -3.39
CA PHE A 141 1.35 6.62 -4.35
C PHE A 141 1.02 5.31 -3.64
N ALA A 142 -0.05 4.64 -4.07
CA ALA A 142 -0.35 3.27 -3.67
C ALA A 142 -0.86 2.45 -4.86
N HIS A 143 -0.39 1.21 -4.99
CA HIS A 143 -0.97 0.18 -5.85
C HIS A 143 -1.38 -0.97 -4.94
N ARG A 144 -2.70 -1.11 -4.74
CA ARG A 144 -3.29 -1.97 -3.72
C ARG A 144 -3.87 -3.23 -4.32
N GLY A 145 -3.88 -4.28 -3.50
CA GLY A 145 -4.66 -5.49 -3.81
C GLY A 145 -3.87 -6.62 -4.43
N PHE A 146 -2.56 -6.71 -4.20
CA PHE A 146 -1.78 -7.87 -4.61
C PHE A 146 -2.05 -9.07 -3.69
N PRO A 147 -2.44 -10.23 -4.23
CA PRO A 147 -2.74 -11.40 -3.41
C PRO A 147 -1.48 -12.06 -2.83
N ARG A 148 -0.30 -11.76 -3.37
CA ARG A 148 1.00 -12.31 -2.96
C ARG A 148 2.12 -11.31 -3.21
N ALA A 149 3.14 -11.37 -2.35
CA ALA A 149 4.42 -10.68 -2.55
C ALA A 149 5.38 -11.58 -3.36
N ASP A 150 5.04 -11.83 -4.62
CA ASP A 150 5.82 -12.65 -5.57
C ASP A 150 6.69 -11.78 -6.50
N ASP A 151 7.32 -12.39 -7.50
CA ASP A 151 8.17 -11.70 -8.47
C ASP A 151 7.42 -10.61 -9.24
N GLY A 152 6.12 -10.82 -9.50
CA GLY A 152 5.25 -9.82 -10.14
C GLY A 152 5.08 -8.58 -9.28
N TYR A 153 4.85 -8.78 -7.96
CA TYR A 153 4.81 -7.71 -6.98
C TYR A 153 6.15 -6.97 -6.86
N ALA A 154 7.25 -7.72 -6.77
CA ALA A 154 8.60 -7.14 -6.67
C ALA A 154 8.95 -6.31 -7.93
N SER A 155 8.67 -6.85 -9.12
CA SER A 155 8.85 -6.14 -10.39
C SER A 155 7.99 -4.87 -10.47
N ALA A 156 6.72 -4.95 -10.07
CA ALA A 156 5.83 -3.79 -10.04
C ALA A 156 6.35 -2.71 -9.07
N THR A 157 6.86 -3.10 -7.90
CA THR A 157 7.46 -2.17 -6.92
C THR A 157 8.63 -1.41 -7.52
N THR A 158 9.57 -2.10 -8.19
CA THR A 158 10.72 -1.50 -8.85
C THR A 158 10.30 -0.52 -9.95
N ARG A 159 9.35 -0.93 -10.81
CA ARG A 159 8.86 -0.11 -11.92
C ARG A 159 8.14 1.14 -11.41
N TRP A 160 7.31 1.03 -10.40
CA TRP A 160 6.66 2.20 -9.81
C TRP A 160 7.65 3.17 -9.18
N GLY A 161 8.66 2.68 -8.46
CA GLY A 161 9.73 3.52 -7.94
C GLY A 161 10.44 4.31 -9.05
N PHE A 162 10.80 3.64 -10.14
CA PHE A 162 11.42 4.28 -11.29
C PHE A 162 10.52 5.36 -11.92
N TYR A 163 9.27 5.03 -12.23
CA TYR A 163 8.36 5.98 -12.89
C TYR A 163 7.97 7.17 -12.01
N LEU A 164 7.89 6.98 -10.69
CA LEU A 164 7.65 8.09 -9.77
C LEU A 164 8.86 9.04 -9.71
N LEU A 165 10.08 8.53 -9.82
CA LEU A 165 11.27 9.37 -10.00
C LEU A 165 11.31 10.07 -11.36
N SER A 166 10.84 9.40 -12.42
CA SER A 166 10.62 10.01 -13.74
C SER A 166 9.59 11.15 -13.66
N LEU A 167 8.47 10.96 -12.97
CA LEU A 167 7.48 12.01 -12.71
C LEU A 167 8.10 13.20 -11.96
N LYS A 168 8.84 12.94 -10.89
CA LYS A 168 9.54 13.99 -10.13
C LYS A 168 10.46 14.77 -11.05
N ARG A 169 11.31 14.09 -11.81
CA ARG A 169 12.23 14.72 -12.76
C ARG A 169 11.48 15.57 -13.80
N TYR A 170 10.41 15.03 -14.40
CA TYR A 170 9.59 15.78 -15.34
C TYR A 170 9.05 17.09 -14.74
N LEU A 171 8.49 17.03 -13.55
CA LEU A 171 7.92 18.19 -12.90
C LEU A 171 8.95 19.25 -12.51
N GLU A 172 10.17 18.84 -12.17
CA GLU A 172 11.24 19.74 -11.72
C GLU A 172 12.10 20.26 -12.86
N THR A 173 12.28 19.49 -13.95
CA THR A 173 13.20 19.83 -15.05
C THR A 173 12.55 19.94 -16.42
N GLY A 174 11.27 19.55 -16.54
CA GLY A 174 10.55 19.49 -17.81
C GLY A 174 10.78 18.20 -18.61
N THR A 175 11.63 17.26 -18.13
CA THR A 175 11.97 16.04 -18.87
C THR A 175 11.90 14.81 -17.97
N GLY A 176 10.99 13.89 -18.27
CA GLY A 176 10.91 12.56 -17.65
C GLY A 176 11.60 11.48 -18.48
N THR A 177 11.39 10.22 -18.09
CA THR A 177 11.91 9.03 -18.79
C THR A 177 10.77 8.02 -18.97
N PRO A 178 9.74 8.32 -19.80
CA PRO A 178 8.63 7.42 -20.04
C PRO A 178 9.05 6.21 -20.89
N ASN A 179 8.27 5.13 -20.87
CA ASN A 179 8.43 4.04 -21.84
C ASN A 179 8.17 4.58 -23.27
N PRO A 180 9.01 4.29 -24.32
CA PRO A 180 10.10 3.30 -24.30
C PRO A 180 11.49 3.86 -23.92
N ASP A 181 11.60 5.09 -23.47
CA ASP A 181 12.90 5.73 -23.16
C ASP A 181 13.49 5.19 -21.81
N ASP A 182 12.72 4.37 -21.09
CA ASP A 182 13.06 3.75 -19.80
C ASP A 182 13.97 2.52 -19.88
N ARG A 183 14.37 2.12 -21.09
CA ARG A 183 15.08 0.84 -21.32
C ARG A 183 16.38 0.69 -20.56
N GLU A 184 17.10 1.80 -20.34
CA GLU A 184 18.36 1.78 -19.59
C GLU A 184 18.17 1.64 -18.08
N GLY A 185 16.97 1.94 -17.58
CA GLY A 185 16.67 1.91 -16.14
C GLY A 185 15.91 0.68 -15.64
N LEU A 186 15.30 -0.10 -16.54
CA LEU A 186 14.44 -1.22 -16.18
C LEU A 186 14.81 -2.54 -16.85
N GLY A 187 15.93 -2.59 -17.55
CA GLY A 187 16.67 -3.74 -18.10
C GLY A 187 15.82 -4.87 -18.66
#